data_00b644fc4b1e8c647b60cf36fe8e88a2
#
_entry.id   00b644fc4b1e8c647b60cf36fe8e88a2
#
_cell.length_a   1.000
_cell.length_b   1.000
_cell.length_c   1.000
_cell.angle_alpha   90.00
_cell.angle_beta   90.00
_cell.angle_gamma   90.00
#
_symmetry.space_group_name_H-M   'P 1'
#
loop_
_entity.id
_entity.type
_entity.pdbx_description
1 polymer ?
#
loop_
_entity_poly.entity_id
_entity_poly.type
_entity_poly.pdbx_seq_one_letter_code
_entity_poly.pdbx_strand_id
1 'polypeptide(L)'
;MKQLPRISIITITYNSAATLEETIRSVTMQDYPALEYVIIDGGSTDGTLDIVQKYKDQIQVVVSEPDKGISDAFNKGIARATGEIIGIINSDDILLPGALQKLAEAYDPRVDVYSGLILFWNEKTGETFPSYPDVKFDTLKLQYNVAHPARFIRKYAYQRFGLYRVDLRYMMDIELLCRFYQQGAKFKLVEKALAKFRIGGTTNDPIYKKKEDYRAFVRSFGGSSWDFRRIWMQAVIKYNLIQWGYRLFGSNLKFKIQNNPILKHLIRL
;
A
#
# COMPACT_ATOMS: atom_id res chain seq x y z
N MET A 1 -30.95 10.03 4.11
CA MET A 1 -29.72 9.86 3.27
C MET A 1 -28.64 9.29 4.17
N LYS A 2 -27.90 8.25 3.74
CA LYS A 2 -26.78 7.69 4.51
C LYS A 2 -25.68 8.77 4.53
N GLN A 3 -25.23 9.17 5.73
CA GLN A 3 -24.15 10.15 5.86
C GLN A 3 -22.88 9.57 5.25
N LEU A 4 -22.24 10.29 4.31
CA LEU A 4 -20.99 9.89 3.70
C LEU A 4 -19.85 10.05 4.72
N PRO A 5 -18.98 9.04 4.91
CA PRO A 5 -17.83 9.18 5.81
C PRO A 5 -16.84 10.21 5.25
N ARG A 6 -16.25 11.04 6.10
CA ARG A 6 -15.11 11.86 5.67
C ARG A 6 -13.90 10.97 5.40
N ILE A 7 -13.30 11.10 4.23
CA ILE A 7 -12.14 10.32 3.80
C ILE A 7 -10.94 11.25 3.66
N SER A 8 -9.87 10.94 4.40
CA SER A 8 -8.57 11.59 4.19
C SER A 8 -7.70 10.72 3.29
N ILE A 9 -7.20 11.31 2.20
CA ILE A 9 -6.15 10.72 1.40
C ILE A 9 -4.83 11.37 1.80
N ILE A 10 -3.84 10.54 2.11
CA ILE A 10 -2.48 10.97 2.42
C ILE A 10 -1.59 10.56 1.26
N THR A 11 -0.83 11.50 0.72
CA THR A 11 0.29 11.20 -0.19
C THR A 11 1.59 11.53 0.52
N ILE A 12 2.47 10.53 0.62
CA ILE A 12 3.85 10.76 1.04
C ILE A 12 4.73 10.95 -0.20
N THR A 13 5.68 11.85 -0.13
CA THR A 13 6.56 12.16 -1.25
C THR A 13 7.99 12.48 -0.79
N TYR A 14 8.96 12.10 -1.59
CA TYR A 14 10.37 12.50 -1.45
C TYR A 14 11.05 12.40 -2.80
N ASN A 15 11.49 13.54 -3.35
CA ASN A 15 12.13 13.66 -4.67
C ASN A 15 11.33 12.92 -5.76
N SER A 16 10.06 13.28 -5.93
CA SER A 16 9.09 12.60 -6.78
C SER A 16 8.53 13.50 -7.89
N ALA A 17 9.27 14.51 -8.33
CA ALA A 17 8.80 15.45 -9.36
C ALA A 17 8.32 14.78 -10.64
N ALA A 18 8.84 13.61 -10.99
CA ALA A 18 8.46 12.90 -12.21
C ALA A 18 7.05 12.27 -12.16
N THR A 19 6.51 11.97 -10.97
CA THR A 19 5.28 11.15 -10.83
C THR A 19 4.19 11.82 -9.99
N LEU A 20 4.57 12.71 -9.07
CA LEU A 20 3.67 13.28 -8.09
C LEU A 20 2.48 14.01 -8.71
N GLU A 21 2.66 14.71 -9.83
CA GLU A 21 1.56 15.47 -10.44
C GLU A 21 0.41 14.58 -10.88
N GLU A 22 0.71 13.39 -11.42
CA GLU A 22 -0.29 12.40 -11.81
C GLU A 22 -1.04 11.86 -10.57
N THR A 23 -0.31 11.59 -9.49
CA THR A 23 -0.91 11.18 -8.21
C THR A 23 -1.86 12.25 -7.66
N ILE A 24 -1.41 13.51 -7.56
CA ILE A 24 -2.25 14.62 -7.07
C ILE A 24 -3.53 14.73 -7.89
N ARG A 25 -3.42 14.74 -9.20
CA ARG A 25 -4.59 14.82 -10.11
C ARG A 25 -5.56 13.66 -9.86
N SER A 26 -5.05 12.45 -9.66
CA SER A 26 -5.89 11.29 -9.42
C SER A 26 -6.72 11.39 -8.13
N VAL A 27 -6.22 12.10 -7.13
CA VAL A 27 -6.91 12.37 -5.86
C VAL A 27 -7.84 13.56 -5.98
N THR A 28 -7.39 14.69 -6.53
CA THR A 28 -8.18 15.92 -6.62
C THR A 28 -9.34 15.83 -7.61
N MET A 29 -9.26 14.89 -8.57
CA MET A 29 -10.34 14.62 -9.54
C MET A 29 -11.36 13.59 -9.02
N GLN A 30 -11.29 13.14 -7.76
CA GLN A 30 -12.34 12.32 -7.17
C GLN A 30 -13.57 13.17 -6.91
N ASP A 31 -14.70 12.77 -7.49
CA ASP A 31 -16.01 13.41 -7.21
C ASP A 31 -16.55 12.91 -5.87
N TYR A 32 -15.92 13.38 -4.77
CA TYR A 32 -16.27 12.97 -3.42
C TYR A 32 -16.30 14.20 -2.48
N PRO A 33 -17.49 14.64 -2.03
CA PRO A 33 -17.65 15.94 -1.36
C PRO A 33 -17.01 16.01 0.03
N ALA A 34 -16.76 14.86 0.67
CA ALA A 34 -16.16 14.76 2.01
C ALA A 34 -14.68 14.29 1.95
N LEU A 35 -13.97 14.66 0.88
CA LEU A 35 -12.53 14.40 0.72
C LEU A 35 -11.70 15.42 1.50
N GLU A 36 -10.70 14.94 2.20
CA GLU A 36 -9.56 15.70 2.71
C GLU A 36 -8.28 15.18 2.08
N TYR A 37 -7.44 16.08 1.56
CA TYR A 37 -6.17 15.70 0.96
C TYR A 37 -4.99 16.23 1.77
N VAL A 38 -4.09 15.35 2.16
CA VAL A 38 -2.90 15.62 3.00
C VAL A 38 -1.66 15.20 2.23
N ILE A 39 -0.66 16.09 2.12
CA ILE A 39 0.65 15.75 1.55
C ILE A 39 1.72 15.87 2.62
N ILE A 40 2.54 14.83 2.74
CA ILE A 40 3.71 14.78 3.61
C ILE A 40 4.95 14.62 2.73
N ASP A 41 5.75 15.66 2.68
CA ASP A 41 7.01 15.68 1.94
C ASP A 41 8.18 15.48 2.90
N GLY A 42 9.07 14.55 2.56
CA GLY A 42 10.25 14.17 3.34
C GLY A 42 11.43 15.13 3.23
N GLY A 43 11.21 16.38 2.80
CA GLY A 43 12.26 17.39 2.56
C GLY A 43 12.85 17.26 1.15
N SER A 44 12.01 17.22 0.12
CA SER A 44 12.42 17.15 -1.29
C SER A 44 13.26 18.35 -1.71
N THR A 45 14.21 18.09 -2.62
CA THR A 45 15.14 19.09 -3.18
C THR A 45 15.09 19.19 -4.70
N ASP A 46 14.21 18.41 -5.35
CA ASP A 46 13.90 18.49 -6.78
C ASP A 46 12.66 19.38 -7.02
N GLY A 47 12.01 19.34 -8.12
CA GLY A 47 10.78 20.11 -8.41
C GLY A 47 9.51 19.63 -7.70
N THR A 48 9.59 18.72 -6.74
CA THR A 48 8.41 18.13 -6.05
C THR A 48 7.53 19.19 -5.38
N LEU A 49 8.13 20.13 -4.64
CA LEU A 49 7.37 21.17 -3.92
C LEU A 49 6.76 22.20 -4.87
N ASP A 50 7.36 22.46 -6.02
CA ASP A 50 6.77 23.32 -7.05
C ASP A 50 5.48 22.71 -7.61
N ILE A 51 5.44 21.38 -7.77
CA ILE A 51 4.24 20.66 -8.16
C ILE A 51 3.17 20.78 -7.07
N VAL A 52 3.51 20.55 -5.79
CA VAL A 52 2.56 20.70 -4.66
C VAL A 52 1.95 22.11 -4.66
N GLN A 53 2.78 23.14 -4.88
CA GLN A 53 2.33 24.54 -4.90
C GLN A 53 1.30 24.83 -6.01
N LYS A 54 1.38 24.18 -7.18
CA LYS A 54 0.39 24.31 -8.26
C LYS A 54 -1.02 23.87 -7.84
N TYR A 55 -1.11 22.93 -6.89
CA TYR A 55 -2.38 22.34 -6.43
C TYR A 55 -2.78 22.75 -5.02
N LYS A 56 -2.13 23.78 -4.45
CA LYS A 56 -2.31 24.20 -3.05
C LYS A 56 -3.76 24.43 -2.63
N ASP A 57 -4.59 24.94 -3.54
CA ASP A 57 -5.99 25.27 -3.27
C ASP A 57 -6.89 24.01 -3.17
N GLN A 58 -6.38 22.85 -3.57
CA GLN A 58 -7.06 21.56 -3.53
C GLN A 58 -6.50 20.62 -2.44
N ILE A 59 -5.45 21.07 -1.73
CA ILE A 59 -4.75 20.29 -0.69
C ILE A 59 -4.97 20.97 0.66
N GLN A 60 -5.61 20.27 1.60
CA GLN A 60 -5.96 20.86 2.90
C GLN A 60 -4.76 20.97 3.84
N VAL A 61 -3.80 20.04 3.73
CA VAL A 61 -2.62 20.04 4.60
C VAL A 61 -1.38 19.67 3.79
N VAL A 62 -0.35 20.49 3.88
CA VAL A 62 1.00 20.19 3.36
C VAL A 62 1.99 20.31 4.50
N VAL A 63 2.80 19.29 4.69
CA VAL A 63 3.95 19.29 5.62
C VAL A 63 5.17 18.90 4.84
N SER A 64 6.21 19.73 4.86
CA SER A 64 7.51 19.44 4.26
C SER A 64 8.59 19.54 5.34
N GLU A 65 9.12 18.40 5.74
CA GLU A 65 10.18 18.27 6.73
C GLU A 65 10.87 16.91 6.59
N PRO A 66 12.14 16.77 6.96
CA PRO A 66 12.83 15.48 6.95
C PRO A 66 12.07 14.41 7.73
N ASP A 67 12.03 13.20 7.20
CA ASP A 67 11.46 12.03 7.86
C ASP A 67 12.53 10.94 8.14
N LYS A 68 12.13 9.96 8.97
CA LYS A 68 12.95 8.78 9.31
C LYS A 68 12.62 7.59 8.41
N GLY A 69 12.04 7.83 7.23
CA GLY A 69 11.60 6.82 6.27
C GLY A 69 10.07 6.73 6.14
N ILE A 70 9.62 5.88 5.23
CA ILE A 70 8.24 5.74 4.78
C ILE A 70 7.23 5.63 5.94
N SER A 71 7.53 4.80 6.95
CA SER A 71 6.64 4.60 8.11
C SER A 71 6.47 5.88 8.94
N ASP A 72 7.52 6.69 9.08
CA ASP A 72 7.45 7.97 9.78
C ASP A 72 6.58 8.97 8.99
N ALA A 73 6.77 9.05 7.68
CA ALA A 73 5.94 9.88 6.81
C ALA A 73 4.46 9.46 6.87
N PHE A 74 4.15 8.15 6.84
CA PHE A 74 2.79 7.65 7.04
C PHE A 74 2.20 8.09 8.37
N ASN A 75 2.95 7.92 9.45
CA ASN A 75 2.50 8.28 10.80
C ASN A 75 2.27 9.78 10.95
N LYS A 76 3.12 10.62 10.35
CA LYS A 76 2.92 12.08 10.28
C LYS A 76 1.62 12.43 9.56
N GLY A 77 1.34 11.79 8.43
CA GLY A 77 0.11 11.97 7.68
C GLY A 77 -1.14 11.52 8.45
N ILE A 78 -1.09 10.35 9.09
CA ILE A 78 -2.19 9.83 9.92
C ILE A 78 -2.50 10.80 11.09
N ALA A 79 -1.47 11.38 11.71
CA ALA A 79 -1.65 12.35 12.78
C ALA A 79 -2.35 13.65 12.32
N ARG A 80 -2.12 14.06 11.08
CA ARG A 80 -2.72 15.28 10.48
C ARG A 80 -4.11 15.04 9.89
N ALA A 81 -4.40 13.84 9.43
CA ALA A 81 -5.68 13.48 8.83
C ALA A 81 -6.83 13.62 9.83
N THR A 82 -7.95 14.21 9.42
CA THR A 82 -9.15 14.40 10.25
C THR A 82 -10.30 13.48 9.84
N GLY A 83 -10.20 12.83 8.68
CA GLY A 83 -11.23 11.94 8.16
C GLY A 83 -11.46 10.70 9.03
N GLU A 84 -12.64 10.16 8.94
CA GLU A 84 -13.03 8.90 9.60
C GLU A 84 -12.30 7.70 8.98
N ILE A 85 -12.06 7.75 7.67
CA ILE A 85 -11.32 6.75 6.91
C ILE A 85 -10.07 7.41 6.34
N ILE A 86 -8.95 6.71 6.41
CA ILE A 86 -7.65 7.15 5.90
C ILE A 86 -7.22 6.18 4.80
N GLY A 87 -6.96 6.71 3.61
CA GLY A 87 -6.25 6.04 2.52
C GLY A 87 -4.86 6.65 2.34
N ILE A 88 -3.87 5.81 2.01
CA ILE A 88 -2.51 6.29 1.72
C ILE A 88 -2.16 5.90 0.30
N ILE A 89 -1.85 6.88 -0.53
CA ILE A 89 -1.46 6.75 -1.93
C ILE A 89 -0.05 7.33 -2.08
N ASN A 90 0.92 6.51 -2.45
CA ASN A 90 2.29 6.99 -2.64
C ASN A 90 2.38 7.90 -3.87
N SER A 91 3.44 8.70 -3.94
CA SER A 91 3.67 9.70 -4.99
C SER A 91 3.88 9.16 -6.41
N ASP A 92 3.87 7.84 -6.58
CA ASP A 92 3.97 7.12 -7.85
C ASP A 92 2.75 6.23 -8.16
N ASP A 93 1.75 6.21 -7.28
CA ASP A 93 0.51 5.46 -7.43
C ASP A 93 -0.67 6.36 -7.85
N ILE A 94 -1.72 5.77 -8.40
CA ILE A 94 -2.89 6.48 -8.93
C ILE A 94 -4.17 5.94 -8.31
N LEU A 95 -4.99 6.82 -7.76
CA LEU A 95 -6.35 6.49 -7.34
C LEU A 95 -7.27 6.44 -8.56
N LEU A 96 -8.00 5.34 -8.75
CA LEU A 96 -8.88 5.18 -9.92
C LEU A 96 -10.13 6.07 -9.82
N PRO A 97 -10.69 6.53 -10.95
CA PRO A 97 -11.91 7.34 -10.96
C PRO A 97 -13.05 6.66 -10.20
N GLY A 98 -13.72 7.43 -9.33
CA GLY A 98 -14.81 6.96 -8.49
C GLY A 98 -14.42 5.97 -7.39
N ALA A 99 -13.13 5.85 -7.06
CA ALA A 99 -12.65 4.95 -6.03
C ALA A 99 -13.23 5.28 -4.65
N LEU A 100 -13.30 6.56 -4.30
CA LEU A 100 -13.84 7.01 -3.00
C LEU A 100 -15.35 6.77 -2.91
N GLN A 101 -16.08 6.94 -4.01
CA GLN A 101 -17.51 6.63 -4.06
C GLN A 101 -17.76 5.13 -3.84
N LYS A 102 -17.00 4.26 -4.51
CA LYS A 102 -17.06 2.80 -4.33
C LYS A 102 -16.74 2.37 -2.91
N LEU A 103 -15.77 3.04 -2.29
CA LEU A 103 -15.43 2.80 -0.88
C LEU A 103 -16.58 3.23 0.03
N ALA A 104 -17.19 4.39 -0.20
CA ALA A 104 -18.31 4.91 0.59
C ALA A 104 -19.57 4.02 0.47
N GLU A 105 -19.82 3.45 -0.71
CA GLU A 105 -20.89 2.46 -0.91
C GLU A 105 -20.66 1.20 -0.06
N ALA A 106 -19.39 0.78 0.06
CA ALA A 106 -19.00 -0.37 0.86
C ALA A 106 -18.91 -0.08 2.37
N TYR A 107 -19.01 1.19 2.78
CA TYR A 107 -18.79 1.62 4.14
C TYR A 107 -19.76 0.96 5.13
N ASP A 108 -19.18 0.42 6.22
CA ASP A 108 -19.86 -0.13 7.40
C ASP A 108 -19.05 0.32 8.63
N PRO A 109 -19.65 1.05 9.59
CA PRO A 109 -18.94 1.56 10.78
C PRO A 109 -18.38 0.48 11.71
N ARG A 110 -18.72 -0.80 11.48
CA ARG A 110 -18.19 -1.94 12.23
C ARG A 110 -16.91 -2.51 11.62
N VAL A 111 -16.53 -2.08 10.42
CA VAL A 111 -15.34 -2.54 9.69
C VAL A 111 -14.18 -1.58 9.95
N ASP A 112 -13.02 -2.10 10.29
CA ASP A 112 -11.82 -1.33 10.60
C ASP A 112 -10.92 -1.11 9.39
N VAL A 113 -10.83 -2.10 8.49
CA VAL A 113 -9.93 -2.10 7.32
C VAL A 113 -10.69 -2.52 6.07
N TYR A 114 -10.64 -1.67 5.05
CA TYR A 114 -11.15 -1.93 3.71
C TYR A 114 -9.98 -2.18 2.78
N SER A 115 -10.09 -3.19 1.93
CA SER A 115 -9.08 -3.52 0.93
C SER A 115 -9.74 -3.70 -0.42
N GLY A 116 -9.36 -2.86 -1.38
CA GLY A 116 -9.80 -2.98 -2.76
C GLY A 116 -8.83 -3.77 -3.63
N LEU A 117 -9.22 -4.00 -4.88
CA LEU A 117 -8.32 -4.51 -5.90
C LEU A 117 -7.40 -3.38 -6.38
N ILE A 118 -6.22 -3.74 -6.90
CA ILE A 118 -5.37 -2.81 -7.64
C ILE A 118 -5.17 -3.30 -9.07
N LEU A 119 -4.81 -2.36 -9.94
CA LEU A 119 -4.25 -2.65 -11.24
C LEU A 119 -2.73 -2.43 -11.15
N PHE A 120 -1.95 -3.49 -11.28
CA PHE A 120 -0.51 -3.33 -11.52
C PHE A 120 -0.30 -2.69 -12.88
N TRP A 121 0.51 -1.67 -12.96
CA TRP A 121 0.76 -0.93 -14.18
C TRP A 121 2.24 -0.90 -14.52
N ASN A 122 2.56 -1.39 -15.71
CA ASN A 122 3.86 -1.23 -16.32
C ASN A 122 3.82 0.00 -17.22
N GLU A 123 4.38 1.11 -16.76
CA GLU A 123 4.39 2.37 -17.50
C GLU A 123 5.07 2.27 -18.87
N LYS A 124 6.15 1.45 -18.97
CA LYS A 124 6.93 1.30 -20.22
C LYS A 124 6.14 0.60 -21.33
N THR A 125 5.25 -0.34 -20.96
CA THR A 125 4.46 -1.10 -21.94
C THR A 125 3.02 -0.64 -22.01
N GLY A 126 2.56 0.19 -21.05
CA GLY A 126 1.16 0.57 -20.91
C GLY A 126 0.25 -0.54 -20.35
N GLU A 127 0.77 -1.75 -20.17
CA GLU A 127 0.00 -2.91 -19.72
C GLU A 127 -0.46 -2.78 -18.28
N THR A 128 -1.69 -3.24 -18.01
CA THR A 128 -2.25 -3.32 -16.66
C THR A 128 -2.71 -4.74 -16.34
N PHE A 129 -2.50 -5.16 -15.08
CA PHE A 129 -2.88 -6.49 -14.61
C PHE A 129 -3.64 -6.35 -13.29
N PRO A 130 -4.86 -6.94 -13.15
CA PRO A 130 -5.58 -6.89 -11.89
C PRO A 130 -4.86 -7.71 -10.82
N SER A 131 -4.88 -7.22 -9.58
CA SER A 131 -4.55 -8.03 -8.42
C SER A 131 -5.76 -8.87 -8.02
N TYR A 132 -5.51 -10.08 -7.57
CA TYR A 132 -6.53 -10.89 -6.92
C TYR A 132 -6.12 -11.00 -5.44
N PRO A 133 -6.75 -10.24 -4.54
CA PRO A 133 -6.43 -10.33 -3.12
C PRO A 133 -6.79 -11.71 -2.60
N ASP A 134 -5.85 -12.35 -1.96
CA ASP A 134 -6.14 -13.52 -1.13
C ASP A 134 -6.30 -13.02 0.31
N VAL A 135 -7.53 -13.02 0.81
CA VAL A 135 -7.90 -12.45 2.13
C VAL A 135 -7.79 -13.51 3.24
N LYS A 136 -6.97 -14.52 3.07
CA LYS A 136 -6.69 -15.48 4.14
C LYS A 136 -5.65 -14.89 5.09
N PHE A 137 -6.13 -14.36 6.21
CA PHE A 137 -5.31 -13.82 7.28
C PHE A 137 -4.73 -14.95 8.15
N ASP A 138 -3.60 -15.50 7.74
CA ASP A 138 -2.78 -16.35 8.60
C ASP A 138 -1.45 -15.61 8.86
N THR A 139 -1.28 -15.12 10.09
CA THR A 139 -0.20 -14.22 10.48
C THR A 139 1.21 -14.74 10.23
N LEU A 140 1.39 -16.05 10.14
CA LEU A 140 2.71 -16.65 9.90
C LEU A 140 2.90 -17.19 8.47
N LYS A 141 1.85 -17.21 7.65
CA LYS A 141 1.96 -17.75 6.29
C LYS A 141 2.25 -16.69 5.23
N LEU A 142 2.34 -15.41 5.59
CA LEU A 142 2.67 -14.30 4.68
C LEU A 142 1.93 -14.33 3.33
N GLN A 143 0.68 -14.82 3.32
CA GLN A 143 -0.15 -14.89 2.11
C GLN A 143 -0.98 -13.61 1.95
N TYR A 144 -0.33 -12.44 2.03
CA TYR A 144 -0.99 -11.16 1.83
C TYR A 144 -0.71 -10.63 0.44
N ASN A 145 -1.72 -10.65 -0.38
CA ASN A 145 -1.72 -9.98 -1.67
C ASN A 145 -2.63 -8.74 -1.63
N VAL A 146 -2.59 -8.01 -0.52
CA VAL A 146 -3.34 -6.77 -0.37
C VAL A 146 -2.39 -5.61 -0.59
N ALA A 147 -2.48 -5.02 -1.77
CA ALA A 147 -1.60 -3.92 -2.12
C ALA A 147 -1.96 -2.66 -1.35
N HIS A 148 -0.92 -1.95 -0.92
CA HIS A 148 -0.99 -0.75 -0.10
C HIS A 148 -1.94 0.33 -0.66
N PRO A 149 -1.89 0.74 -1.96
CA PRO A 149 -2.63 1.91 -2.43
C PRO A 149 -4.16 1.72 -2.53
N ALA A 150 -4.66 0.49 -2.39
CA ALA A 150 -6.11 0.22 -2.32
C ALA A 150 -6.59 -0.13 -0.92
N ARG A 151 -5.83 0.26 0.10
CA ARG A 151 -6.15 0.02 1.51
C ARG A 151 -6.64 1.30 2.16
N PHE A 152 -7.79 1.18 2.82
CA PHE A 152 -8.41 2.27 3.55
C PHE A 152 -8.71 1.80 4.96
N ILE A 153 -8.23 2.54 5.96
CA ILE A 153 -8.27 2.15 7.36
C ILE A 153 -9.00 3.22 8.16
N ARG A 154 -9.91 2.82 9.02
CA ARG A 154 -10.55 3.78 9.92
C ARG A 154 -9.53 4.41 10.86
N LYS A 155 -9.60 5.72 11.05
CA LYS A 155 -8.73 6.45 11.97
C LYS A 155 -8.75 5.86 13.38
N TYR A 156 -9.93 5.42 13.83
CA TYR A 156 -10.12 4.71 15.09
C TYR A 156 -9.27 3.42 15.18
N ALA A 157 -9.08 2.69 14.09
CA ALA A 157 -8.27 1.48 14.09
C ALA A 157 -6.78 1.78 14.38
N TYR A 158 -6.25 2.86 13.82
CA TYR A 158 -4.90 3.32 14.17
C TYR A 158 -4.76 3.73 15.62
N GLN A 159 -5.78 4.38 16.18
CA GLN A 159 -5.80 4.76 17.60
C GLN A 159 -5.85 3.54 18.51
N ARG A 160 -6.63 2.52 18.14
CA ARG A 160 -6.84 1.32 18.93
C ARG A 160 -5.71 0.30 18.80
N PHE A 161 -5.22 0.06 17.59
CA PHE A 161 -4.30 -1.04 17.28
C PHE A 161 -2.87 -0.56 17.01
N GLY A 162 -2.65 0.76 16.97
CA GLY A 162 -1.34 1.39 16.84
C GLY A 162 -0.95 1.76 15.39
N LEU A 163 0.09 2.56 15.28
CA LEU A 163 0.60 3.14 14.04
C LEU A 163 1.60 2.20 13.33
N TYR A 164 2.14 2.64 12.20
CA TYR A 164 3.22 1.93 11.50
C TYR A 164 4.49 1.91 12.34
N ARG A 165 5.20 0.79 12.35
CA ARG A 165 6.50 0.64 12.99
C ARG A 165 7.57 1.33 12.16
N VAL A 166 8.28 2.29 12.78
CA VAL A 166 9.33 3.08 12.10
C VAL A 166 10.66 2.33 11.95
N ASP A 167 10.83 1.23 12.67
CA ASP A 167 12.01 0.36 12.55
C ASP A 167 11.91 -0.68 11.42
N LEU A 168 10.75 -0.76 10.74
CA LEU A 168 10.55 -1.60 9.57
C LEU A 168 10.54 -0.74 8.30
N ARG A 169 11.33 -1.18 7.30
CA ARG A 169 11.44 -0.48 6.01
C ARG A 169 10.59 -1.13 4.90
N TYR A 170 10.44 -2.45 4.90
CA TYR A 170 9.79 -3.21 3.82
C TYR A 170 8.56 -3.99 4.27
N MET A 171 8.49 -4.33 5.56
CA MET A 171 7.43 -5.20 6.10
C MET A 171 6.40 -4.44 6.94
N MET A 172 6.49 -3.11 7.00
CA MET A 172 5.67 -2.28 7.89
C MET A 172 4.17 -2.40 7.61
N ASP A 173 3.78 -2.54 6.35
CA ASP A 173 2.38 -2.64 5.94
C ASP A 173 1.78 -4.02 6.25
N ILE A 174 2.56 -5.08 6.08
CA ILE A 174 2.16 -6.45 6.44
C ILE A 174 2.12 -6.59 7.95
N GLU A 175 3.12 -6.06 8.66
CA GLU A 175 3.16 -6.06 10.13
C GLU A 175 1.92 -5.40 10.72
N LEU A 176 1.59 -4.20 10.25
CA LEU A 176 0.43 -3.47 10.72
C LEU A 176 -0.87 -4.28 10.55
N LEU A 177 -1.10 -4.89 9.39
CA LEU A 177 -2.31 -5.68 9.15
C LEU A 177 -2.36 -6.95 10.00
N CYS A 178 -1.23 -7.65 10.14
CA CYS A 178 -1.15 -8.83 10.99
C CYS A 178 -1.44 -8.50 12.45
N ARG A 179 -0.88 -7.41 12.95
CA ARG A 179 -1.12 -6.91 14.30
C ARG A 179 -2.57 -6.51 14.50
N PHE A 180 -3.18 -5.80 13.55
CA PHE A 180 -4.59 -5.45 13.60
C PHE A 180 -5.48 -6.70 13.63
N TYR A 181 -5.19 -7.68 12.77
CA TYR A 181 -5.94 -8.93 12.71
C TYR A 181 -5.87 -9.70 14.03
N GLN A 182 -4.67 -9.86 14.62
CA GLN A 182 -4.51 -10.53 15.92
C GLN A 182 -5.26 -9.84 17.06
N GLN A 183 -5.42 -8.51 16.98
CA GLN A 183 -6.15 -7.74 17.96
C GLN A 183 -7.66 -7.65 17.67
N GLY A 184 -8.15 -8.42 16.69
CA GLY A 184 -9.58 -8.56 16.40
C GLY A 184 -10.17 -7.48 15.49
N ALA A 185 -9.35 -6.73 14.75
CA ALA A 185 -9.84 -5.80 13.73
C ALA A 185 -10.71 -6.51 12.68
N LYS A 186 -11.73 -5.81 12.21
CA LYS A 186 -12.67 -6.29 11.18
C LYS A 186 -12.23 -5.82 9.80
N PHE A 187 -12.11 -6.77 8.89
CA PHE A 187 -11.67 -6.54 7.50
C PHE A 187 -12.82 -6.74 6.52
N LYS A 188 -12.85 -5.94 5.46
CA LYS A 188 -13.81 -6.06 4.36
C LYS A 188 -13.09 -5.92 3.02
N LEU A 189 -13.35 -6.86 2.11
CA LEU A 189 -12.92 -6.75 0.73
C LEU A 189 -13.93 -5.89 -0.05
N VAL A 190 -13.41 -4.91 -0.78
CA VAL A 190 -14.14 -4.14 -1.79
C VAL A 190 -13.78 -4.75 -3.14
N GLU A 191 -14.69 -5.52 -3.72
CA GLU A 191 -14.47 -6.25 -5.00
C GLU A 191 -14.45 -5.31 -6.22
N LYS A 192 -13.79 -4.17 -6.08
CA LYS A 192 -13.60 -3.15 -7.11
C LYS A 192 -12.14 -2.73 -7.15
N ALA A 193 -11.63 -2.46 -8.34
CA ALA A 193 -10.33 -1.82 -8.48
C ALA A 193 -10.44 -0.36 -7.99
N LEU A 194 -9.60 -0.01 -7.02
CA LEU A 194 -9.58 1.31 -6.40
C LEU A 194 -8.33 2.11 -6.75
N ALA A 195 -7.21 1.44 -7.05
CA ALA A 195 -5.95 2.10 -7.37
C ALA A 195 -5.18 1.40 -8.49
N LYS A 196 -4.30 2.14 -9.12
CA LYS A 196 -3.23 1.66 -10.00
C LYS A 196 -1.90 1.71 -9.26
N PHE A 197 -1.17 0.62 -9.26
CA PHE A 197 0.15 0.50 -8.65
C PHE A 197 1.21 0.52 -9.75
N ARG A 198 2.10 1.52 -9.72
CA ARG A 198 3.24 1.60 -10.65
C ARG A 198 4.27 0.53 -10.30
N ILE A 199 4.62 -0.31 -11.27
CA ILE A 199 5.63 -1.35 -11.07
C ILE A 199 7.01 -0.70 -11.03
N GLY A 200 7.63 -0.66 -9.86
CA GLY A 200 8.92 0.01 -9.63
C GLY A 200 9.23 0.19 -8.15
N GLY A 201 10.05 1.18 -7.85
CA GLY A 201 10.33 1.64 -6.49
C GLY A 201 11.01 0.61 -5.57
N THR A 202 10.89 0.84 -4.26
CA THR A 202 11.50 0.00 -3.20
C THR A 202 10.97 -1.43 -3.15
N THR A 203 9.80 -1.70 -3.74
CA THR A 203 9.24 -3.05 -3.86
C THR A 203 10.15 -3.97 -4.67
N ASN A 204 10.90 -3.43 -5.62
CA ASN A 204 11.86 -4.15 -6.46
C ASN A 204 13.25 -4.32 -5.82
N ASP A 205 13.47 -3.78 -4.63
CA ASP A 205 14.73 -3.98 -3.91
C ASP A 205 15.04 -5.47 -3.73
N PRO A 206 16.31 -5.87 -3.89
CA PRO A 206 16.71 -7.28 -3.74
C PRO A 206 16.30 -7.86 -2.40
N ILE A 207 15.88 -9.13 -2.41
CA ILE A 207 15.36 -9.81 -1.21
C ILE A 207 16.30 -9.75 -0.01
N TYR A 208 17.62 -9.79 -0.24
CA TYR A 208 18.61 -9.77 0.86
C TYR A 208 18.57 -8.48 1.69
N LYS A 209 18.15 -7.33 1.11
CA LYS A 209 17.95 -6.09 1.83
C LYS A 209 16.79 -6.16 2.83
N LYS A 210 15.86 -7.09 2.63
CA LYS A 210 14.64 -7.26 3.43
C LYS A 210 14.82 -8.22 4.62
N LYS A 211 16.00 -8.83 4.77
CA LYS A 211 16.24 -9.91 5.73
C LYS A 211 15.98 -9.52 7.18
N GLU A 212 16.44 -8.34 7.58
CA GLU A 212 16.28 -7.88 8.97
C GLU A 212 14.81 -7.54 9.27
N ASP A 213 14.08 -6.97 8.31
CA ASP A 213 12.64 -6.74 8.43
C ASP A 213 11.87 -8.04 8.62
N TYR A 214 12.19 -9.10 7.83
CA TYR A 214 11.59 -10.43 8.02
C TYR A 214 11.88 -11.00 9.42
N ARG A 215 13.11 -10.80 9.91
CA ARG A 215 13.48 -11.23 11.26
C ARG A 215 12.71 -10.45 12.34
N ALA A 216 12.63 -9.14 12.22
CA ALA A 216 11.89 -8.28 13.13
C ALA A 216 10.39 -8.60 13.09
N PHE A 217 9.82 -8.84 11.91
CA PHE A 217 8.44 -9.26 11.72
C PHE A 217 8.15 -10.58 12.47
N VAL A 218 8.94 -11.63 12.24
CA VAL A 218 8.72 -12.93 12.88
C VAL A 218 8.80 -12.82 14.41
N ARG A 219 9.76 -12.06 14.94
CA ARG A 219 9.89 -11.80 16.38
C ARG A 219 8.67 -11.08 16.96
N SER A 220 8.10 -10.12 16.23
CA SER A 220 6.92 -9.36 16.66
C SER A 220 5.72 -10.26 16.96
N PHE A 221 5.64 -11.40 16.29
CA PHE A 221 4.54 -12.36 16.42
C PHE A 221 4.93 -13.61 17.23
N GLY A 222 5.98 -13.51 18.06
CA GLY A 222 6.41 -14.59 18.94
C GLY A 222 7.07 -15.78 18.21
N GLY A 223 7.43 -15.59 16.94
CA GLY A 223 8.07 -16.63 16.14
C GLY A 223 9.52 -16.89 16.54
N SER A 224 9.93 -18.15 16.45
CA SER A 224 11.27 -18.62 16.76
C SER A 224 12.28 -18.32 15.64
N SER A 225 13.57 -18.55 15.93
CA SER A 225 14.62 -18.52 14.91
C SER A 225 14.39 -19.55 13.80
N TRP A 226 13.71 -20.66 14.10
CA TRP A 226 13.36 -21.67 13.11
C TRP A 226 12.25 -21.18 12.18
N ASP A 227 11.22 -20.52 12.72
CA ASP A 227 10.15 -19.88 11.93
C ASP A 227 10.74 -18.83 10.99
N PHE A 228 11.67 -18.00 11.48
CA PHE A 228 12.39 -17.05 10.64
C PHE A 228 13.13 -17.75 9.50
N ARG A 229 13.89 -18.82 9.78
CA ARG A 229 14.63 -19.55 8.74
C ARG A 229 13.70 -20.12 7.69
N ARG A 230 12.59 -20.72 8.11
CA ARG A 230 11.57 -21.29 7.21
C ARG A 230 10.95 -20.21 6.30
N ILE A 231 10.44 -19.12 6.89
CA ILE A 231 9.79 -18.02 6.17
C ILE A 231 10.78 -17.33 5.24
N TRP A 232 11.99 -17.07 5.73
CA TRP A 232 13.05 -16.45 4.94
C TRP A 232 13.44 -17.30 3.73
N MET A 233 13.63 -18.59 3.92
CA MET A 233 13.99 -19.52 2.84
C MET A 233 12.88 -19.58 1.78
N GLN A 234 11.61 -19.62 2.17
CA GLN A 234 10.48 -19.55 1.25
C GLN A 234 10.49 -18.25 0.46
N ALA A 235 10.73 -17.11 1.12
CA ALA A 235 10.80 -15.81 0.45
C ALA A 235 11.95 -15.73 -0.57
N VAL A 236 13.13 -16.24 -0.22
CA VAL A 236 14.31 -16.31 -1.11
C VAL A 236 14.06 -17.22 -2.31
N ILE A 237 13.49 -18.41 -2.09
CA ILE A 237 13.15 -19.34 -3.17
C ILE A 237 12.15 -18.68 -4.12
N LYS A 238 11.09 -18.09 -3.58
CA LYS A 238 10.07 -17.38 -4.37
C LYS A 238 10.67 -16.23 -5.18
N TYR A 239 11.52 -15.42 -4.55
CA TYR A 239 12.23 -14.33 -5.24
C TYR A 239 13.06 -14.84 -6.41
N ASN A 240 13.88 -15.88 -6.18
CA ASN A 240 14.76 -16.43 -7.23
C ASN A 240 13.96 -17.07 -8.38
N LEU A 241 12.85 -17.77 -8.08
CA LEU A 241 11.95 -18.30 -9.10
C LEU A 241 11.34 -17.21 -9.96
N ILE A 242 10.91 -16.09 -9.35
CA ILE A 242 10.39 -14.94 -10.07
C ILE A 242 11.49 -14.29 -10.94
N GLN A 243 12.71 -14.09 -10.41
CA GLN A 243 13.82 -13.53 -11.18
C GLN A 243 14.22 -14.43 -12.36
N TRP A 244 14.26 -15.75 -12.13
CA TRP A 244 14.52 -16.72 -13.20
C TRP A 244 13.43 -16.69 -14.27
N GLY A 245 12.17 -16.63 -13.85
CA GLY A 245 11.03 -16.48 -14.76
C GLY A 245 11.11 -15.20 -15.60
N TYR A 246 11.52 -14.07 -15.02
CA TYR A 246 11.73 -12.83 -15.77
C TYR A 246 12.86 -12.96 -16.81
N ARG A 247 13.93 -13.68 -16.50
CA ARG A 247 15.03 -13.96 -17.46
C ARG A 247 14.57 -14.80 -18.63
N LEU A 248 13.67 -15.78 -18.42
CA LEU A 248 13.19 -16.68 -19.47
C LEU A 248 12.05 -16.10 -20.31
N PHE A 249 11.15 -15.33 -19.69
CA PHE A 249 9.87 -14.91 -20.29
C PHE A 249 9.72 -13.40 -20.41
N GLY A 250 10.71 -12.63 -19.98
CA GLY A 250 10.65 -11.16 -20.00
C GLY A 250 9.48 -10.59 -19.20
N SER A 251 8.96 -9.44 -19.61
CA SER A 251 7.82 -8.75 -18.98
C SER A 251 6.52 -9.58 -19.00
N ASN A 252 6.41 -10.53 -19.93
CA ASN A 252 5.24 -11.40 -20.08
C ASN A 252 5.11 -12.48 -18.97
N LEU A 253 6.08 -12.56 -18.03
CA LEU A 253 6.05 -13.56 -16.97
C LEU A 253 4.77 -13.47 -16.13
N LYS A 254 4.34 -12.27 -15.74
CA LYS A 254 3.13 -12.10 -14.91
C LYS A 254 1.87 -12.62 -15.63
N PHE A 255 1.75 -12.34 -16.92
CA PHE A 255 0.65 -12.86 -17.74
C PHE A 255 0.68 -14.38 -17.84
N LYS A 256 1.86 -14.99 -18.07
CA LYS A 256 2.01 -16.45 -18.12
C LYS A 256 1.72 -17.13 -16.78
N ILE A 257 2.13 -16.51 -15.66
CA ILE A 257 1.81 -17.01 -14.32
C ILE A 257 0.31 -16.99 -14.06
N GLN A 258 -0.37 -15.92 -14.43
CA GLN A 258 -1.83 -15.79 -14.21
C GLN A 258 -2.62 -16.81 -15.03
N ASN A 259 -2.14 -17.14 -16.22
CA ASN A 259 -2.84 -18.05 -17.15
C ASN A 259 -2.36 -19.52 -17.05
N ASN A 260 -1.34 -19.83 -16.23
CA ASN A 260 -0.85 -21.19 -16.04
C ASN A 260 -1.08 -21.66 -14.59
N PRO A 261 -1.99 -22.65 -14.37
CA PRO A 261 -2.30 -23.13 -13.03
C PRO A 261 -1.08 -23.65 -12.26
N ILE A 262 -0.13 -24.28 -12.95
CA ILE A 262 1.09 -24.86 -12.35
C ILE A 262 2.01 -23.75 -11.87
N LEU A 263 2.27 -22.74 -12.72
CA LEU A 263 3.09 -21.58 -12.34
C LEU A 263 2.43 -20.75 -11.22
N LYS A 264 1.10 -20.63 -11.25
CA LYS A 264 0.32 -19.98 -10.21
C LYS A 264 0.42 -20.71 -8.86
N HIS A 265 0.45 -22.03 -8.87
CA HIS A 265 0.61 -22.85 -7.67
C HIS A 265 2.05 -22.77 -7.11
N LEU A 266 3.07 -22.85 -7.96
CA LEU A 266 4.49 -22.75 -7.57
C LEU A 266 4.85 -21.38 -6.96
N ILE A 267 4.17 -20.32 -7.37
CA ILE A 267 4.43 -18.95 -6.86
C ILE A 267 3.55 -18.60 -5.66
N ARG A 268 2.47 -19.36 -5.42
CA ARG A 268 1.65 -19.27 -4.20
C ARG A 268 2.26 -19.98 -2.98
N LEU A 269 3.25 -20.85 -3.21
CA LEU A 269 4.06 -21.44 -2.15
C LEU A 269 5.07 -20.44 -1.61
#